data_6f4a5139e9608ff57ec5c6cdea620c2e
#
_entry.id   6f4a5139e9608ff57ec5c6cdea620c2e
#
_cell.length_a   1.000
_cell.length_b   1.000
_cell.length_c   1.000
_cell.angle_alpha   90.00
_cell.angle_beta   90.00
_cell.angle_gamma   90.00
#
_symmetry.space_group_name_H-M   'P 1'
#
loop_
_entity.id
_entity.type
_entity.pdbx_description
1 polymer ?
#
loop_
_entity_poly.entity_id
_entity_poly.type
_entity_poly.pdbx_seq_one_letter_code
_entity_poly.pdbx_strand_id
1 'polypeptide(L)'
;KKFILNLNYQIKNKKKFVGGIKKIKNKTNIIYFDLGNPPRKSFSTSYQCGPLSFEYYLDGNKIITNCGFGTNISFKAELLSRLTSAQSSLSINDTSVTKFERNKLINKVFGHSIIKSFKTFDINHEENTNFISITGSHNGYEDNFNCIHKRKLSLNKNSNQIIGNDQIIKKKDGEKINFNLRFHLYPGLNAVKTISGNSVLIQISKNKSLIFTTKNEKVSLEKSIFLGRNKILNNTCINIFGNLVNENKIIHWEIKKRIDT
;
A
#
# COMPACT_ATOMS: atom_id res chain seq x y z
N LYS A 1 -1.23 23.23 -17.25
CA LYS A 1 -2.69 23.49 -17.43
C LYS A 1 -2.96 24.47 -18.58
N LYS A 2 -2.32 25.65 -18.62
CA LYS A 2 -2.47 26.63 -19.72
C LYS A 2 -2.14 26.07 -21.10
N PHE A 3 -1.06 25.27 -21.24
CA PHE A 3 -0.65 24.67 -22.51
C PHE A 3 -1.73 23.75 -23.09
N ILE A 4 -2.34 22.91 -22.26
CA ILE A 4 -3.40 21.97 -22.68
C ILE A 4 -4.67 22.72 -23.10
N LEU A 5 -5.00 23.82 -22.42
CA LEU A 5 -6.15 24.66 -22.77
C LEU A 5 -5.95 25.40 -24.09
N ASN A 6 -4.71 25.83 -24.38
CA ASN A 6 -4.37 26.48 -25.66
C ASN A 6 -4.48 25.52 -26.86
N LEU A 7 -4.46 24.21 -26.64
CA LEU A 7 -4.67 23.18 -27.65
C LEU A 7 -6.16 22.80 -27.81
N ASN A 8 -7.08 23.58 -27.25
CA ASN A 8 -8.53 23.31 -27.22
C ASN A 8 -8.92 21.97 -26.56
N TYR A 9 -8.03 21.35 -25.79
CA TYR A 9 -8.37 20.18 -25.00
C TYR A 9 -9.07 20.61 -23.71
N GLN A 10 -10.33 20.29 -23.60
CA GLN A 10 -11.03 20.35 -22.31
C GLN A 10 -10.57 19.19 -21.42
N ILE A 11 -9.95 19.50 -20.29
CA ILE A 11 -9.71 18.52 -19.25
C ILE A 11 -11.07 18.10 -18.69
N LYS A 12 -11.74 17.21 -19.41
CA LYS A 12 -12.97 16.55 -18.93
C LYS A 12 -12.61 15.69 -17.73
N ASN A 13 -13.07 16.15 -16.62
CA ASN A 13 -12.63 15.95 -15.33
C ASN A 13 -13.23 14.75 -14.61
N LYS A 14 -12.54 14.27 -13.62
CA LYS A 14 -13.12 13.74 -12.39
C LYS A 14 -13.48 12.26 -12.40
N LYS A 15 -12.81 11.45 -13.18
CA LYS A 15 -12.83 10.02 -12.92
C LYS A 15 -12.16 9.78 -11.55
N LYS A 16 -12.92 9.29 -10.59
CA LYS A 16 -12.41 8.88 -9.27
C LYS A 16 -11.61 7.56 -9.36
N PHE A 17 -11.59 6.91 -10.50
CA PHE A 17 -10.92 5.65 -10.80
C PHE A 17 -10.20 5.74 -12.15
N VAL A 18 -8.87 5.69 -12.14
CA VAL A 18 -8.04 5.80 -13.35
C VAL A 18 -6.86 4.84 -13.23
N GLY A 19 -6.63 4.02 -14.25
CA GLY A 19 -5.49 3.10 -14.31
C GLY A 19 -5.44 2.09 -13.16
N GLY A 20 -6.59 1.67 -12.62
CA GLY A 20 -6.65 0.80 -11.46
C GLY A 20 -6.54 1.52 -10.11
N ILE A 21 -6.22 2.81 -10.09
CA ILE A 21 -6.13 3.59 -8.86
C ILE A 21 -7.46 4.26 -8.54
N LYS A 22 -7.99 4.01 -7.36
CA LYS A 22 -9.18 4.68 -6.83
C LYS A 22 -8.77 5.79 -5.87
N LYS A 23 -9.35 6.98 -6.09
CA LYS A 23 -9.20 8.13 -5.19
C LYS A 23 -10.45 8.29 -4.35
N ILE A 24 -10.29 8.34 -3.02
CA ILE A 24 -11.31 8.81 -2.08
C ILE A 24 -10.77 10.00 -1.31
N LYS A 25 -11.66 10.93 -0.96
CA LYS A 25 -11.28 12.14 -0.23
C LYS A 25 -12.43 12.72 0.59
N ASN A 26 -12.09 13.36 1.69
CA ASN A 26 -12.91 14.35 2.39
C ASN A 26 -12.27 15.75 2.27
N LYS A 27 -12.57 16.67 3.19
CA LYS A 27 -12.01 18.05 3.18
C LYS A 27 -10.48 18.06 3.29
N THR A 28 -9.90 17.23 4.14
CA THR A 28 -8.50 17.26 4.55
C THR A 28 -7.72 16.03 4.16
N ASN A 29 -8.39 14.89 3.98
CA ASN A 29 -7.77 13.59 3.71
C ASN A 29 -7.94 13.17 2.28
N ILE A 30 -6.89 12.59 1.69
CA ILE A 30 -6.91 11.97 0.37
C ILE A 30 -6.25 10.59 0.49
N ILE A 31 -6.92 9.57 -0.04
CA ILE A 31 -6.37 8.21 -0.18
C ILE A 31 -6.37 7.86 -1.66
N TYR A 32 -5.24 7.36 -2.15
CA TYR A 32 -5.11 6.68 -3.43
C TYR A 32 -4.92 5.20 -3.17
N PHE A 33 -5.81 4.37 -3.65
CA PHE A 33 -5.84 2.93 -3.38
C PHE A 33 -5.66 2.15 -4.68
N ASP A 34 -4.68 1.26 -4.72
CA ASP A 34 -4.36 0.43 -5.89
C ASP A 34 -5.26 -0.81 -5.94
N LEU A 35 -6.15 -0.82 -6.92
CA LEU A 35 -7.09 -1.91 -7.22
C LEU A 35 -6.83 -2.45 -8.63
N GLY A 36 -5.71 -2.08 -9.25
CA GLY A 36 -5.36 -2.44 -10.61
C GLY A 36 -4.93 -3.90 -10.75
N ASN A 37 -5.30 -4.50 -11.88
CA ASN A 37 -4.63 -5.71 -12.33
C ASN A 37 -3.22 -5.37 -12.83
N PRO A 38 -2.25 -6.28 -12.72
CA PRO A 38 -0.94 -6.07 -13.32
C PRO A 38 -1.07 -5.93 -14.84
N PRO A 39 -0.20 -5.15 -15.48
CA PRO A 39 -0.19 -5.01 -16.93
C PRO A 39 0.20 -6.33 -17.60
N ARG A 40 -0.07 -6.44 -18.90
CA ARG A 40 0.42 -7.57 -19.70
C ARG A 40 1.94 -7.64 -19.64
N LYS A 41 2.51 -8.85 -19.77
CA LYS A 41 3.94 -9.12 -19.65
C LYS A 41 4.82 -8.10 -20.38
N SER A 42 4.50 -7.78 -21.64
CA SER A 42 5.24 -6.83 -22.48
C SER A 42 5.27 -5.39 -21.98
N PHE A 43 4.36 -5.01 -21.09
CA PHE A 43 4.24 -3.66 -20.51
C PHE A 43 4.55 -3.63 -19.01
N SER A 44 5.16 -4.68 -18.47
CA SER A 44 5.32 -4.86 -17.04
C SER A 44 6.72 -4.56 -16.51
N THR A 45 7.64 -4.09 -17.35
CA THR A 45 9.05 -3.85 -16.98
C THR A 45 9.22 -2.78 -15.89
N SER A 46 8.30 -1.84 -15.79
CA SER A 46 8.28 -0.81 -14.73
C SER A 46 7.19 -1.03 -13.68
N TYR A 47 6.49 -2.17 -13.73
CA TYR A 47 5.39 -2.44 -12.80
C TYR A 47 5.89 -2.64 -11.38
N GLN A 48 5.30 -1.91 -10.43
CA GLN A 48 5.51 -2.04 -8.99
C GLN A 48 4.43 -2.93 -8.40
N CYS A 49 4.84 -4.05 -7.79
CA CYS A 49 3.93 -5.09 -7.36
C CYS A 49 3.30 -4.76 -6.00
N GLY A 50 2.34 -3.87 -6.00
CA GLY A 50 1.66 -3.38 -4.80
C GLY A 50 0.14 -3.52 -4.83
N PRO A 51 -0.45 -4.71 -5.13
CA PRO A 51 -1.89 -4.83 -5.09
C PRO A 51 -2.41 -4.47 -3.71
N LEU A 52 -3.52 -3.71 -3.67
CA LEU A 52 -4.14 -3.18 -2.47
C LEU A 52 -3.22 -2.29 -1.61
N SER A 53 -2.10 -1.80 -2.17
CA SER A 53 -1.34 -0.75 -1.52
C SER A 53 -2.08 0.59 -1.59
N PHE A 54 -1.76 1.50 -0.69
CA PHE A 54 -2.37 2.82 -0.70
C PHE A 54 -1.38 3.92 -0.32
N GLU A 55 -1.67 5.11 -0.78
CA GLU A 55 -1.03 6.33 -0.33
C GLU A 55 -2.04 7.21 0.40
N TYR A 56 -1.62 7.83 1.48
CA TYR A 56 -2.45 8.68 2.32
C TYR A 56 -1.85 10.06 2.50
N TYR A 57 -2.70 11.07 2.33
CA TYR A 57 -2.38 12.48 2.53
C TYR A 57 -3.33 13.10 3.54
N LEU A 58 -2.79 13.93 4.43
CA LEU A 58 -3.55 14.76 5.38
C LEU A 58 -3.12 16.21 5.23
N ASP A 59 -4.07 17.10 4.89
CA ASP A 59 -3.83 18.54 4.66
C ASP A 59 -2.64 18.80 3.72
N GLY A 60 -2.55 18.03 2.64
CA GLY A 60 -1.48 18.13 1.66
C GLY A 60 -0.17 17.43 2.04
N ASN A 61 0.02 17.02 3.29
CA ASN A 61 1.19 16.26 3.72
C ASN A 61 1.01 14.79 3.40
N LYS A 62 1.97 14.17 2.73
CA LYS A 62 2.00 12.73 2.49
C LYS A 62 2.38 12.01 3.78
N ILE A 63 1.59 11.05 4.20
CA ILE A 63 1.77 10.30 5.45
C ILE A 63 2.19 8.86 5.17
N ILE A 64 1.33 8.10 4.47
CA ILE A 64 1.64 6.74 4.02
C ILE A 64 2.02 6.80 2.54
N THR A 65 3.05 6.09 2.17
CA THR A 65 3.57 6.02 0.81
C THR A 65 3.97 4.59 0.46
N ASN A 66 4.33 4.37 -0.82
CA ASN A 66 5.15 3.23 -1.24
C ASN A 66 6.61 3.68 -1.30
N CYS A 67 7.57 2.76 -1.38
CA CYS A 67 9.01 3.09 -1.37
C CYS A 67 9.50 3.88 -2.59
N GLY A 68 8.61 4.26 -3.52
CA GLY A 68 8.97 4.97 -4.74
C GLY A 68 9.53 4.03 -5.81
N PHE A 69 10.21 4.58 -6.83
CA PHE A 69 10.77 3.80 -7.93
C PHE A 69 12.24 4.14 -8.16
N GLY A 70 13.09 3.11 -8.13
CA GLY A 70 14.54 3.25 -8.12
C GLY A 70 15.24 3.26 -9.48
N THR A 71 14.51 3.41 -10.59
CA THR A 71 15.06 3.28 -11.96
C THR A 71 16.24 4.23 -12.25
N ASN A 72 16.20 5.44 -11.72
CA ASN A 72 17.26 6.45 -11.94
C ASN A 72 18.36 6.40 -10.86
N ILE A 73 18.34 5.42 -9.96
CA ILE A 73 19.31 5.28 -8.88
C ILE A 73 20.28 4.15 -9.22
N SER A 74 19.76 2.95 -9.37
CA SER A 74 20.53 1.77 -9.78
C SER A 74 19.57 0.64 -10.18
N PHE A 75 20.08 -0.31 -10.95
CA PHE A 75 19.36 -1.52 -11.31
C PHE A 75 18.84 -2.29 -10.07
N LYS A 76 19.66 -2.42 -9.03
CA LYS A 76 19.26 -3.07 -7.78
C LYS A 76 18.11 -2.30 -7.09
N ALA A 77 18.20 -0.97 -7.04
CA ALA A 77 17.15 -0.13 -6.46
C ALA A 77 15.85 -0.24 -7.26
N GLU A 78 15.93 -0.29 -8.58
CA GLU A 78 14.76 -0.51 -9.43
C GLU A 78 14.07 -1.84 -9.09
N LEU A 79 14.80 -2.95 -9.09
CA LEU A 79 14.22 -4.26 -8.78
C LEU A 79 13.62 -4.31 -7.36
N LEU A 80 14.33 -3.80 -6.35
CA LEU A 80 13.86 -3.81 -4.97
C LEU A 80 12.59 -2.97 -4.81
N SER A 81 12.50 -1.80 -5.46
CA SER A 81 11.32 -0.95 -5.42
C SER A 81 10.06 -1.57 -6.03
N ARG A 82 10.23 -2.60 -6.84
CA ARG A 82 9.13 -3.31 -7.50
C ARG A 82 8.54 -4.46 -6.67
N LEU A 83 9.22 -4.87 -5.60
CA LEU A 83 8.75 -5.95 -4.72
C LEU A 83 7.55 -5.51 -3.89
N THR A 84 6.70 -6.46 -3.49
CA THR A 84 5.55 -6.19 -2.62
C THR A 84 5.97 -5.64 -1.26
N SER A 85 7.12 -6.05 -0.73
CA SER A 85 7.67 -5.52 0.52
C SER A 85 8.04 -4.04 0.46
N ALA A 86 8.21 -3.46 -0.73
CA ALA A 86 8.42 -2.03 -0.94
C ALA A 86 7.10 -1.23 -1.03
N GLN A 87 5.98 -1.88 -0.87
CA GLN A 87 4.66 -1.27 -0.98
C GLN A 87 3.93 -1.32 0.37
N SER A 88 3.04 -0.35 0.63
CA SER A 88 2.20 -0.34 1.83
C SER A 88 1.05 -1.34 1.70
N SER A 89 1.42 -2.63 1.70
CA SER A 89 0.53 -3.77 1.49
C SER A 89 0.98 -5.00 2.29
N LEU A 90 0.25 -6.10 2.13
CA LEU A 90 0.53 -7.40 2.75
C LEU A 90 1.57 -8.19 1.95
N SER A 91 2.55 -8.78 2.64
CA SER A 91 3.39 -9.86 2.11
C SER A 91 3.26 -11.13 2.95
N ILE A 92 3.35 -12.29 2.31
CA ILE A 92 3.30 -13.62 2.95
C ILE A 92 4.65 -14.29 2.72
N ASN A 93 5.26 -14.82 3.79
CA ASN A 93 6.57 -15.49 3.80
C ASN A 93 7.64 -14.65 3.06
N ASP A 94 7.61 -13.32 3.24
CA ASP A 94 8.48 -12.35 2.57
C ASP A 94 8.55 -12.50 1.04
N THR A 95 7.47 -13.05 0.45
CA THR A 95 7.35 -13.28 -0.98
C THR A 95 6.55 -12.16 -1.63
N SER A 96 7.00 -11.72 -2.80
CA SER A 96 6.22 -10.81 -3.65
C SER A 96 5.05 -11.54 -4.31
N VAL A 97 3.95 -10.81 -4.51
CA VAL A 97 2.73 -11.31 -5.18
C VAL A 97 3.00 -11.81 -6.59
N THR A 98 3.98 -11.22 -7.28
CA THR A 98 4.44 -11.69 -8.59
C THR A 98 5.93 -12.00 -8.59
N LYS A 99 6.36 -12.75 -9.60
CA LYS A 99 7.78 -13.03 -9.87
C LYS A 99 8.23 -12.26 -11.10
N PHE A 100 9.46 -11.77 -11.07
CA PHE A 100 10.09 -11.08 -12.19
C PHE A 100 11.01 -12.03 -12.95
N GLU A 101 11.12 -11.82 -14.27
CA GLU A 101 12.03 -12.58 -15.13
C GLU A 101 13.47 -12.47 -14.63
N ARG A 102 14.15 -13.62 -14.51
CA ARG A 102 15.54 -13.70 -14.02
C ARG A 102 16.52 -14.15 -15.08
N ASN A 103 16.05 -14.62 -16.22
CA ASN A 103 16.93 -15.03 -17.32
C ASN A 103 17.67 -13.81 -17.87
N LYS A 104 19.02 -13.86 -17.83
CA LYS A 104 19.88 -12.73 -18.24
C LYS A 104 19.71 -12.35 -19.72
N LEU A 105 19.53 -13.35 -20.60
CA LEU A 105 19.36 -13.11 -22.03
C LEU A 105 18.02 -12.46 -22.33
N ILE A 106 16.95 -12.97 -21.74
CA ILE A 106 15.59 -12.41 -21.87
C ILE A 106 15.58 -10.98 -21.34
N ASN A 107 16.19 -10.75 -20.17
CA ASN A 107 16.20 -9.43 -19.52
C ASN A 107 17.01 -8.39 -20.31
N LYS A 108 18.04 -8.80 -21.02
CA LYS A 108 18.82 -7.89 -21.87
C LYS A 108 17.98 -7.32 -23.02
N VAL A 109 17.02 -8.09 -23.54
CA VAL A 109 16.18 -7.70 -24.67
C VAL A 109 14.85 -7.09 -24.23
N PHE A 110 14.20 -7.70 -23.25
CA PHE A 110 12.81 -7.38 -22.88
C PHE A 110 12.67 -6.75 -21.49
N GLY A 111 13.76 -6.58 -20.74
CA GLY A 111 13.75 -6.11 -19.36
C GLY A 111 13.14 -7.14 -18.38
N HIS A 112 13.10 -6.77 -17.09
CA HIS A 112 12.56 -7.60 -16.02
C HIS A 112 11.02 -7.57 -15.98
N SER A 113 10.40 -8.21 -16.96
CA SER A 113 8.95 -8.34 -17.00
C SER A 113 8.42 -9.29 -15.90
N ILE A 114 7.13 -9.21 -15.60
CA ILE A 114 6.48 -10.16 -14.69
C ILE A 114 6.32 -11.53 -15.39
N ILE A 115 6.54 -12.62 -14.63
CA ILE A 115 6.35 -13.99 -15.15
C ILE A 115 5.00 -14.53 -14.68
N LYS A 116 4.59 -14.19 -13.45
CA LYS A 116 3.34 -14.65 -12.85
C LYS A 116 2.41 -13.45 -12.66
N SER A 117 1.20 -13.58 -13.15
CA SER A 117 0.15 -12.58 -12.99
C SER A 117 -0.77 -12.95 -11.82
N PHE A 118 -1.57 -11.98 -11.39
CA PHE A 118 -2.66 -12.16 -10.42
C PHE A 118 -3.86 -11.35 -10.88
N LYS A 119 -4.98 -11.50 -10.19
CA LYS A 119 -6.19 -10.71 -10.44
C LYS A 119 -6.61 -9.99 -9.18
N THR A 120 -7.07 -8.75 -9.35
CA THR A 120 -7.85 -8.04 -8.34
C THR A 120 -9.34 -8.24 -8.63
N PHE A 121 -10.12 -8.46 -7.58
CA PHE A 121 -11.56 -8.75 -7.69
C PHE A 121 -12.29 -8.29 -6.41
N ASP A 122 -13.60 -8.51 -6.32
CA ASP A 122 -14.47 -8.06 -5.22
C ASP A 122 -14.32 -6.55 -4.93
N ILE A 123 -14.14 -5.76 -6.00
CA ILE A 123 -14.00 -4.32 -5.86
C ILE A 123 -15.37 -3.73 -5.57
N ASN A 124 -15.53 -3.19 -4.36
CA ASN A 124 -16.77 -2.54 -3.94
C ASN A 124 -16.49 -1.14 -3.40
N HIS A 125 -17.42 -0.22 -3.66
CA HIS A 125 -17.40 1.15 -3.17
C HIS A 125 -18.71 1.45 -2.47
N GLU A 126 -18.64 1.73 -1.18
CA GLU A 126 -19.77 2.05 -0.33
C GLU A 126 -19.61 3.49 0.20
N GLU A 127 -20.70 4.21 0.21
CA GLU A 127 -20.74 5.56 0.77
C GLU A 127 -22.02 5.71 1.60
N ASN A 128 -21.84 6.05 2.87
CA ASN A 128 -22.94 6.36 3.78
C ASN A 128 -22.75 7.76 4.39
N THR A 129 -23.56 8.13 5.37
CA THR A 129 -23.50 9.43 6.05
C THR A 129 -22.13 9.72 6.66
N ASN A 130 -21.47 8.71 7.25
CA ASN A 130 -20.26 8.88 8.06
C ASN A 130 -18.98 8.47 7.31
N PHE A 131 -19.04 7.49 6.41
CA PHE A 131 -17.85 6.90 5.78
C PHE A 131 -17.96 6.80 4.28
N ILE A 132 -16.79 6.91 3.63
CA ILE A 132 -16.55 6.47 2.26
C ILE A 132 -15.64 5.25 2.37
N SER A 133 -16.10 4.08 1.94
CA SER A 133 -15.35 2.82 2.03
C SER A 133 -15.07 2.24 0.65
N ILE A 134 -13.91 1.62 0.51
CA ILE A 134 -13.52 0.86 -0.66
C ILE A 134 -12.95 -0.47 -0.22
N THR A 135 -13.39 -1.53 -0.89
CA THR A 135 -12.89 -2.89 -0.69
C THR A 135 -12.29 -3.40 -1.98
N GLY A 136 -11.29 -4.26 -1.87
CA GLY A 136 -10.75 -5.05 -2.97
C GLY A 136 -10.07 -6.30 -2.44
N SER A 137 -9.94 -7.30 -3.30
CA SER A 137 -9.26 -8.56 -3.04
C SER A 137 -8.25 -8.87 -4.14
N HIS A 138 -7.23 -9.66 -3.87
CA HIS A 138 -6.36 -10.25 -4.90
C HIS A 138 -5.98 -11.68 -4.57
N ASN A 139 -5.74 -12.48 -5.62
CA ASN A 139 -5.38 -13.89 -5.51
C ASN A 139 -3.88 -14.17 -5.69
N GLY A 140 -3.03 -13.19 -5.58
CA GLY A 140 -1.59 -13.34 -5.88
C GLY A 140 -0.84 -14.30 -4.96
N TYR A 141 -1.42 -14.66 -3.81
CA TYR A 141 -0.87 -15.65 -2.88
C TYR A 141 -1.58 -17.00 -2.95
N GLU A 142 -2.60 -17.17 -3.80
CA GLU A 142 -3.41 -18.38 -3.85
C GLU A 142 -2.61 -19.61 -4.26
N ASP A 143 -1.84 -19.54 -5.36
CA ASP A 143 -1.08 -20.69 -5.86
C ASP A 143 0.04 -21.16 -4.93
N ASN A 144 0.68 -20.23 -4.19
CA ASN A 144 1.83 -20.58 -3.34
C ASN A 144 1.44 -20.90 -1.90
N PHE A 145 0.37 -20.27 -1.40
CA PHE A 145 0.03 -20.31 0.02
C PHE A 145 -1.46 -20.58 0.27
N ASN A 146 -2.24 -20.85 -0.78
CA ASN A 146 -3.69 -21.03 -0.71
C ASN A 146 -4.40 -19.85 0.00
N CYS A 147 -3.92 -18.61 -0.22
CA CYS A 147 -4.43 -17.44 0.46
C CYS A 147 -4.90 -16.35 -0.52
N ILE A 148 -5.96 -15.67 -0.11
CA ILE A 148 -6.43 -14.43 -0.72
C ILE A 148 -6.20 -13.31 0.29
N HIS A 149 -5.72 -12.16 -0.17
CA HIS A 149 -5.71 -10.93 0.60
C HIS A 149 -6.90 -10.06 0.20
N LYS A 150 -7.65 -9.60 1.19
CA LYS A 150 -8.73 -8.64 1.04
C LYS A 150 -8.48 -7.45 1.95
N ARG A 151 -8.61 -6.23 1.42
CA ARG A 151 -8.48 -4.99 2.18
C ARG A 151 -9.71 -4.11 2.01
N LYS A 152 -10.22 -3.58 3.13
CA LYS A 152 -11.22 -2.52 3.15
C LYS A 152 -10.60 -1.28 3.79
N LEU A 153 -10.70 -0.14 3.10
CA LEU A 153 -10.31 1.17 3.62
C LEU A 153 -11.57 2.02 3.78
N SER A 154 -11.78 2.59 4.97
CA SER A 154 -12.92 3.44 5.29
C SER A 154 -12.41 4.80 5.76
N LEU A 155 -12.76 5.85 5.04
CA LEU A 155 -12.44 7.24 5.36
C LEU A 155 -13.65 7.89 6.01
N ASN A 156 -13.49 8.40 7.23
CA ASN A 156 -14.53 9.17 7.90
C ASN A 156 -14.71 10.52 7.20
N LYS A 157 -15.98 10.90 6.92
CA LYS A 157 -16.30 12.14 6.20
C LYS A 157 -16.11 13.39 7.06
N ASN A 158 -16.26 13.26 8.35
CA ASN A 158 -16.35 14.37 9.32
C ASN A 158 -15.11 14.50 10.20
N SER A 159 -14.21 13.54 10.17
CA SER A 159 -12.99 13.53 10.99
C SER A 159 -11.76 13.09 10.20
N ASN A 160 -10.59 13.26 10.83
CA ASN A 160 -9.31 12.77 10.30
C ASN A 160 -9.05 11.33 10.75
N GLN A 161 -9.99 10.43 10.41
CA GLN A 161 -9.94 9.02 10.76
C GLN A 161 -10.01 8.15 9.52
N ILE A 162 -9.09 7.20 9.46
CA ILE A 162 -9.07 6.11 8.48
C ILE A 162 -9.11 4.80 9.26
N ILE A 163 -10.01 3.92 8.87
CA ILE A 163 -10.10 2.56 9.40
C ILE A 163 -9.75 1.59 8.29
N GLY A 164 -8.85 0.68 8.58
CA GLY A 164 -8.48 -0.40 7.68
C GLY A 164 -8.78 -1.77 8.26
N ASN A 165 -9.22 -2.65 7.38
CA ASN A 165 -9.42 -4.07 7.68
C ASN A 165 -8.71 -4.87 6.60
N ASP A 166 -7.67 -5.58 6.99
CA ASP A 166 -6.98 -6.54 6.14
C ASP A 166 -7.39 -7.96 6.53
N GLN A 167 -7.73 -8.78 5.55
CA GLN A 167 -8.11 -10.17 5.76
C GLN A 167 -7.19 -11.07 4.96
N ILE A 168 -6.64 -12.07 5.63
CA ILE A 168 -5.95 -13.19 5.00
C ILE A 168 -6.94 -14.36 5.03
N ILE A 169 -7.43 -14.74 3.86
CA ILE A 169 -8.45 -15.76 3.71
C ILE A 169 -7.78 -17.04 3.19
N LYS A 170 -7.73 -18.08 4.02
CA LYS A 170 -7.24 -19.40 3.64
C LYS A 170 -8.30 -20.12 2.80
N LYS A 171 -7.90 -20.64 1.65
CA LYS A 171 -8.76 -21.41 0.75
C LYS A 171 -8.76 -22.90 1.07
N LYS A 172 -7.65 -23.39 1.58
CA LYS A 172 -7.44 -24.79 1.97
C LYS A 172 -6.49 -24.83 3.15
N ASP A 173 -6.55 -25.90 3.91
CA ASP A 173 -5.56 -26.21 4.92
C ASP A 173 -4.18 -26.34 4.29
N GLY A 174 -3.17 -26.01 5.05
CA GLY A 174 -1.81 -26.00 4.55
C GLY A 174 -0.80 -25.61 5.62
N GLU A 175 0.41 -25.41 5.19
CA GLU A 175 1.51 -25.05 6.07
C GLU A 175 1.27 -23.73 6.79
N LYS A 176 1.96 -23.57 7.93
CA LYS A 176 2.07 -22.30 8.64
C LYS A 176 2.67 -21.24 7.73
N ILE A 177 2.02 -20.09 7.68
CA ILE A 177 2.51 -18.92 6.95
C ILE A 177 2.81 -17.78 7.91
N ASN A 178 3.82 -16.98 7.58
CA ASN A 178 4.11 -15.71 8.23
C ASN A 178 3.58 -14.58 7.36
N PHE A 179 3.09 -13.53 7.98
CA PHE A 179 2.65 -12.34 7.25
C PHE A 179 3.32 -11.09 7.79
N ASN A 180 3.52 -10.12 6.91
CA ASN A 180 3.93 -8.77 7.20
C ASN A 180 2.98 -7.80 6.48
N LEU A 181 2.32 -6.94 7.24
CA LEU A 181 1.46 -5.88 6.73
C LEU A 181 2.16 -4.55 6.98
N ARG A 182 2.71 -3.97 5.91
CA ARG A 182 3.61 -2.82 5.96
C ARG A 182 2.90 -1.52 5.62
N PHE A 183 3.32 -0.45 6.31
CA PHE A 183 2.90 0.93 6.10
C PHE A 183 4.14 1.80 6.09
N HIS A 184 4.65 2.11 4.90
CA HIS A 184 5.82 2.97 4.75
C HIS A 184 5.45 4.42 5.00
N LEU A 185 6.11 5.07 5.95
CA LEU A 185 5.92 6.48 6.23
C LEU A 185 6.70 7.33 5.22
N TYR A 186 6.16 8.49 4.87
CA TYR A 186 6.88 9.41 4.00
C TYR A 186 8.13 9.95 4.70
N PRO A 187 9.27 10.14 3.99
CA PRO A 187 10.49 10.67 4.60
C PRO A 187 10.29 11.97 5.37
N GLY A 188 10.95 12.11 6.52
CA GLY A 188 10.86 13.27 7.39
C GLY A 188 9.78 13.18 8.47
N LEU A 189 8.94 12.16 8.47
CA LEU A 189 8.02 11.89 9.57
C LEU A 189 8.73 11.15 10.70
N ASN A 190 8.54 11.60 11.93
CA ASN A 190 9.01 10.90 13.13
C ASN A 190 7.92 9.95 13.62
N ALA A 191 8.32 8.74 14.00
CA ALA A 191 7.41 7.73 14.50
C ALA A 191 7.97 7.12 15.80
N VAL A 192 7.11 6.99 16.80
CA VAL A 192 7.45 6.41 18.10
C VAL A 192 6.41 5.38 18.50
N LYS A 193 6.86 4.17 18.82
CA LYS A 193 5.98 3.10 19.30
C LYS A 193 5.59 3.37 20.76
N THR A 194 4.33 3.16 21.09
CA THR A 194 3.83 3.27 22.47
C THR A 194 4.26 2.07 23.32
N ILE A 195 4.25 2.24 24.62
CA ILE A 195 4.62 1.18 25.60
C ILE A 195 3.69 -0.03 25.46
N SER A 196 2.41 0.16 25.18
CA SER A 196 1.43 -0.93 24.94
C SER A 196 1.80 -1.83 23.75
N GLY A 197 2.65 -1.34 22.84
CA GLY A 197 3.16 -2.11 21.72
C GLY A 197 2.20 -2.28 20.55
N ASN A 198 0.98 -1.77 20.63
CA ASN A 198 -0.05 -1.85 19.59
C ASN A 198 -0.35 -0.52 18.88
N SER A 199 0.38 0.53 19.22
CA SER A 199 0.17 1.86 18.64
C SER A 199 1.49 2.54 18.30
N VAL A 200 1.42 3.46 17.34
CA VAL A 200 2.55 4.31 16.90
C VAL A 200 2.07 5.74 16.82
N LEU A 201 2.78 6.64 17.48
CA LEU A 201 2.61 8.08 17.32
C LEU A 201 3.41 8.52 16.08
N ILE A 202 2.75 9.18 15.13
CA ILE A 202 3.36 9.73 13.92
C ILE A 202 3.32 11.24 14.01
N GLN A 203 4.48 11.88 14.16
CA GLN A 203 4.60 13.33 14.24
C GLN A 203 4.80 13.94 12.84
N ILE A 204 3.90 14.84 12.46
CA ILE A 204 3.92 15.54 11.17
C ILE A 204 4.60 16.90 11.33
N SER A 205 4.31 17.61 12.42
CA SER A 205 4.91 18.89 12.79
C SER A 205 4.88 19.08 14.31
N LYS A 206 5.39 20.20 14.84
CA LYS A 206 5.38 20.48 16.29
C LYS A 206 4.00 20.28 16.93
N ASN A 207 2.93 20.71 16.24
CA ASN A 207 1.56 20.74 16.79
C ASN A 207 0.61 19.79 16.06
N LYS A 208 1.13 18.84 15.27
CA LYS A 208 0.26 17.95 14.50
C LYS A 208 0.81 16.55 14.52
N SER A 209 0.05 15.64 15.09
CA SER A 209 0.38 14.24 15.17
C SER A 209 -0.83 13.36 14.83
N LEU A 210 -0.52 12.16 14.38
CA LEU A 210 -1.47 11.07 14.18
C LEU A 210 -1.11 9.93 15.12
N ILE A 211 -2.10 9.14 15.46
CA ILE A 211 -1.89 7.86 16.11
C ILE A 211 -2.36 6.74 15.18
N PHE A 212 -1.46 5.81 14.91
CA PHE A 212 -1.76 4.53 14.28
C PHE A 212 -1.99 3.52 15.39
N THR A 213 -3.08 2.76 15.35
CA THR A 213 -3.43 1.79 16.39
C THR A 213 -3.93 0.50 15.76
N THR A 214 -3.58 -0.63 16.33
CA THR A 214 -4.15 -1.94 16.01
C THR A 214 -5.03 -2.41 17.17
N LYS A 215 -6.04 -3.22 16.87
CA LYS A 215 -6.95 -3.73 17.91
C LYS A 215 -6.28 -4.80 18.77
N ASN A 216 -5.71 -5.84 18.15
CA ASN A 216 -5.20 -7.03 18.83
C ASN A 216 -3.77 -7.41 18.40
N GLU A 217 -3.17 -6.64 17.48
CA GLU A 217 -1.87 -6.97 16.93
C GLU A 217 -0.78 -6.08 17.54
N LYS A 218 0.41 -6.63 17.66
CA LYS A 218 1.60 -5.82 17.98
C LYS A 218 2.15 -5.18 16.71
N VAL A 219 2.77 -4.02 16.88
CA VAL A 219 3.46 -3.32 15.79
C VAL A 219 4.95 -3.27 16.04
N SER A 220 5.74 -3.29 14.96
CA SER A 220 7.15 -2.92 14.98
C SER A 220 7.38 -1.66 14.15
N LEU A 221 8.46 -0.95 14.47
CA LEU A 221 9.01 0.12 13.64
C LEU A 221 10.28 -0.40 13.00
N GLU A 222 10.32 -0.41 11.68
CA GLU A 222 11.43 -0.92 10.89
C GLU A 222 12.07 0.23 10.12
N LYS A 223 13.39 0.16 9.93
CA LYS A 223 14.08 1.04 8.99
C LYS A 223 13.65 0.71 7.58
N SER A 224 13.36 1.72 6.80
CA SER A 224 12.96 1.61 5.40
C SER A 224 13.64 2.67 4.56
N ILE A 225 13.49 2.57 3.25
CA ILE A 225 14.04 3.52 2.29
C ILE A 225 12.93 4.02 1.37
N PHE A 226 13.07 5.27 0.94
CA PHE A 226 12.23 5.87 -0.07
C PHE A 226 13.09 6.29 -1.27
N LEU A 227 12.74 5.80 -2.44
CA LEU A 227 13.45 6.01 -3.70
C LEU A 227 12.71 7.10 -4.48
N GLY A 228 13.05 8.33 -4.22
CA GLY A 228 12.40 9.47 -4.87
C GLY A 228 13.36 10.59 -5.22
N ARG A 229 13.03 11.35 -6.26
CA ARG A 229 13.85 12.46 -6.76
C ARG A 229 15.32 12.04 -7.04
N ASN A 230 15.52 10.84 -7.57
CA ASN A 230 16.82 10.25 -7.86
C ASN A 230 17.74 10.10 -6.63
N LYS A 231 17.17 9.98 -5.46
CA LYS A 231 17.89 9.84 -4.19
C LYS A 231 17.29 8.71 -3.34
N ILE A 232 18.14 8.13 -2.51
CA ILE A 232 17.73 7.21 -1.45
C ILE A 232 17.55 8.04 -0.19
N LEU A 233 16.34 8.06 0.34
CA LEU A 233 16.01 8.73 1.59
C LEU A 233 15.66 7.69 2.64
N ASN A 234 16.14 7.88 3.86
CA ASN A 234 15.72 7.04 4.98
C ASN A 234 14.30 7.38 5.39
N ASN A 235 13.51 6.36 5.65
CA ASN A 235 12.20 6.48 6.25
C ASN A 235 11.94 5.34 7.24
N THR A 236 10.78 5.35 7.85
CA THR A 236 10.33 4.34 8.79
C THR A 236 9.13 3.60 8.21
N CYS A 237 9.05 2.30 8.49
CA CYS A 237 7.91 1.46 8.16
C CYS A 237 7.25 0.98 9.46
N ILE A 238 5.94 1.15 9.58
CA ILE A 238 5.13 0.47 10.59
C ILE A 238 4.83 -0.92 10.02
N ASN A 239 5.13 -1.97 10.77
CA ASN A 239 4.85 -3.33 10.37
C ASN A 239 3.96 -4.03 11.40
N ILE A 240 2.86 -4.63 10.96
CA ILE A 240 2.06 -5.58 11.70
C ILE A 240 2.44 -6.97 11.19
N PHE A 241 2.86 -7.84 12.09
CA PHE A 241 3.37 -9.15 11.71
C PHE A 241 2.79 -10.26 12.58
N GLY A 242 2.83 -11.46 12.06
CA GLY A 242 2.34 -12.63 12.76
C GLY A 242 2.38 -13.88 11.89
N ASN A 243 1.75 -14.91 12.40
CA ASN A 243 1.61 -16.18 11.67
C ASN A 243 0.21 -16.73 11.81
N LEU A 244 -0.16 -17.60 10.89
CA LEU A 244 -1.41 -18.37 10.92
C LEU A 244 -1.19 -19.74 10.28
N VAL A 245 -2.03 -20.69 10.66
CA VAL A 245 -1.99 -22.05 10.13
C VAL A 245 -3.24 -22.27 9.26
N ASN A 246 -4.33 -22.77 9.80
CA ASN A 246 -5.52 -23.17 9.05
C ASN A 246 -6.72 -22.28 9.31
N GLU A 247 -6.49 -21.04 9.72
CA GLU A 247 -7.54 -20.08 10.04
C GLU A 247 -7.49 -18.84 9.15
N ASN A 248 -8.61 -18.15 9.05
CA ASN A 248 -8.65 -16.82 8.48
C ASN A 248 -8.17 -15.79 9.51
N LYS A 249 -7.43 -14.78 9.07
CA LYS A 249 -6.96 -13.71 9.94
C LYS A 249 -7.59 -12.39 9.51
N ILE A 250 -8.13 -11.66 10.47
CA ILE A 250 -8.62 -10.28 10.28
C ILE A 250 -7.76 -9.36 11.13
N ILE A 251 -7.17 -8.37 10.49
CA ILE A 251 -6.31 -7.37 11.09
C ILE A 251 -7.01 -6.03 11.03
N HIS A 252 -7.39 -5.50 12.18
CA HIS A 252 -8.01 -4.18 12.29
C HIS A 252 -6.97 -3.15 12.68
N TRP A 253 -6.92 -2.04 11.94
CA TRP A 253 -6.06 -0.91 12.25
C TRP A 253 -6.77 0.41 11.96
N GLU A 254 -6.29 1.46 12.60
CA GLU A 254 -6.85 2.80 12.53
C GLU A 254 -5.74 3.84 12.49
N ILE A 255 -5.94 4.90 11.73
CA ILE A 255 -5.14 6.14 11.81
C ILE A 255 -6.10 7.28 12.14
N LYS A 256 -5.80 8.02 13.20
CA LYS A 256 -6.58 9.20 13.59
C LYS A 256 -5.71 10.33 14.06
N LYS A 257 -6.23 11.55 13.98
CA LYS A 257 -5.58 12.71 14.59
C LYS A 257 -5.51 12.51 16.11
N ARG A 258 -4.33 12.76 16.70
CA ARG A 258 -4.22 12.86 18.15
C ARG A 258 -4.92 14.14 18.60
N ILE A 259 -5.79 14.01 19.56
CA ILE A 259 -6.35 15.15 20.29
C ILE A 259 -5.40 15.35 21.48
N ASP A 260 -4.68 16.47 21.49
CA ASP A 260 -3.94 16.87 22.68
C ASP A 260 -4.98 17.28 23.72
N THR A 261 -5.11 16.47 24.77
CA THR A 261 -5.90 16.78 25.96
C THR A 261 -5.11 17.71 26.84
#